data_095c63ff04dea98d2f64684c75244fbf
#
_entry.id   095c63ff04dea98d2f64684c75244fbf
#
_cell.length_a   1.000
_cell.length_b   1.000
_cell.length_c   1.000
_cell.angle_alpha   90.00
_cell.angle_beta   90.00
_cell.angle_gamma   90.00
#
_symmetry.space_group_name_H-M   'P 1'
#
loop_
_entity.id
_entity.type
_entity.pdbx_description
1 polymer ?
#
loop_
_entity_poly.entity_id
_entity_poly.type
_entity_poly.pdbx_seq_one_letter_code
_entity_poly.pdbx_strand_id
1 'polypeptide(L)'
;LSDGVRRETVYEGKEDVLLWEEEGAWAEWTVEVPKAGLYSLKLTYQALPGKGADIEFAVDLNGSRPFTEAGDIVFSRIWRDDLEPDEPFAVDSIGNDIVPDKVEVARYTEEPFRDKEGLYDAPYLFYFDKGENVIRLTGVRECAAVAGLTLYEEKQPVSYAEYAAAVDTAAAAGQTIGYAQNYQAERADEYSTTVLTATYDRGSAATEPSSPSVIRRNTLGGSGWAYGGQWAKWTIEVPQDGYYKIALKYKQNFVRGLYTSRSVAIDGEILFDELGTVKFPYSNNWEIKTLGDGSGDFLFYLTAGSHDITIEVVPGDMLESLAALDAVWEQLGDLYEKIVMIT
;
A
#
# COMPACT_ATOMS: atom_id res chain seq x y z
N LEU A 1 -16.01 21.64 14.40
CA LEU A 1 -14.65 21.96 13.93
C LEU A 1 -13.97 22.84 14.97
N SER A 2 -12.68 22.59 15.23
CA SER A 2 -11.82 23.50 15.99
C SER A 2 -11.26 24.61 15.08
N ASP A 3 -10.64 25.63 15.70
CA ASP A 3 -9.72 26.52 14.98
C ASP A 3 -8.60 25.68 14.35
N GLY A 4 -8.12 26.07 13.17
CA GLY A 4 -7.13 25.30 12.37
C GLY A 4 -7.72 24.23 11.47
N VAL A 5 -9.05 24.00 11.46
CA VAL A 5 -9.76 23.23 10.43
C VAL A 5 -10.73 24.16 9.71
N ARG A 6 -10.54 24.32 8.41
CA ARG A 6 -11.37 25.17 7.54
C ARG A 6 -12.19 24.32 6.58
N ARG A 7 -13.46 24.66 6.40
CA ARG A 7 -14.36 24.00 5.44
C ARG A 7 -14.38 24.76 4.13
N GLU A 8 -14.15 24.05 3.05
CA GLU A 8 -14.25 24.54 1.68
C GLU A 8 -15.41 23.87 0.95
N THR A 9 -16.20 24.69 0.24
CA THR A 9 -17.31 24.16 -0.57
C THR A 9 -16.82 23.27 -1.71
N VAL A 10 -15.69 23.65 -2.33
CA VAL A 10 -15.01 22.89 -3.38
C VAL A 10 -13.50 23.12 -3.23
N TYR A 11 -12.74 22.03 -3.21
CA TYR A 11 -11.29 22.08 -3.23
C TYR A 11 -10.75 20.94 -4.12
N GLU A 12 -9.93 21.28 -5.13
CA GLU A 12 -9.31 20.34 -6.07
C GLU A 12 -10.32 19.32 -6.64
N GLY A 13 -11.51 19.80 -7.04
CA GLY A 13 -12.55 18.99 -7.68
C GLY A 13 -13.41 18.13 -6.75
N LYS A 14 -13.19 18.20 -5.44
CA LYS A 14 -14.06 17.56 -4.43
C LYS A 14 -14.91 18.61 -3.74
N GLU A 15 -16.15 18.23 -3.40
CA GLU A 15 -17.09 19.07 -2.67
C GLU A 15 -16.98 18.81 -1.16
N ASP A 16 -17.28 19.83 -0.37
CA ASP A 16 -17.39 19.76 1.10
C ASP A 16 -16.12 19.27 1.82
N VAL A 17 -14.98 19.85 1.47
CA VAL A 17 -13.64 19.44 1.94
C VAL A 17 -13.29 20.15 3.23
N LEU A 18 -12.70 19.42 4.19
CA LEU A 18 -12.09 19.96 5.39
C LEU A 18 -10.57 20.07 5.20
N LEU A 19 -10.04 21.28 5.37
CA LEU A 19 -8.61 21.54 5.31
C LEU A 19 -8.05 21.61 6.74
N TRP A 20 -7.19 20.66 7.10
CA TRP A 20 -6.37 20.72 8.33
C TRP A 20 -5.13 21.55 8.04
N GLU A 21 -5.03 22.70 8.67
CA GLU A 21 -3.94 23.66 8.48
C GLU A 21 -3.01 23.74 9.68
N GLU A 22 -3.42 23.17 10.83
CA GLU A 22 -2.67 23.23 12.09
C GLU A 22 -2.68 21.87 12.82
N GLU A 23 -1.54 21.52 13.41
CA GLU A 23 -1.42 20.38 14.31
C GLU A 23 -2.26 20.62 15.59
N GLY A 24 -2.93 19.58 16.08
CA GLY A 24 -3.85 19.64 17.22
C GLY A 24 -5.28 20.11 16.86
N ALA A 25 -5.50 20.59 15.65
CA ALA A 25 -6.83 20.92 15.16
C ALA A 25 -7.66 19.65 14.93
N TRP A 26 -8.98 19.75 15.15
CA TRP A 26 -9.87 18.60 15.08
C TRP A 26 -11.20 18.88 14.39
N ALA A 27 -11.80 17.81 13.87
CA ALA A 27 -13.17 17.79 13.37
C ALA A 27 -13.93 16.60 13.92
N GLU A 28 -15.25 16.74 14.07
CA GLU A 28 -16.15 15.70 14.51
C GLU A 28 -17.23 15.43 13.47
N TRP A 29 -17.55 14.15 13.32
CA TRP A 29 -18.70 13.67 12.56
C TRP A 29 -19.63 12.89 13.48
N THR A 30 -20.91 13.19 13.39
CA THR A 30 -21.95 12.36 13.99
C THR A 30 -22.44 11.37 12.96
N VAL A 31 -22.39 10.08 13.28
CA VAL A 31 -22.80 8.98 12.40
C VAL A 31 -23.90 8.16 13.06
N GLU A 32 -24.92 7.77 12.29
CA GLU A 32 -25.97 6.86 12.75
C GLU A 32 -25.63 5.42 12.35
N VAL A 33 -25.41 4.55 13.31
CA VAL A 33 -25.03 3.15 13.09
C VAL A 33 -26.23 2.22 13.28
N PRO A 34 -26.63 1.44 12.26
CA PRO A 34 -27.85 0.65 12.30
C PRO A 34 -27.79 -0.55 13.26
N LYS A 35 -26.58 -1.06 13.51
CA LYS A 35 -26.32 -2.24 14.34
C LYS A 35 -25.02 -2.07 15.11
N ALA A 36 -25.02 -2.36 16.40
CA ALA A 36 -23.80 -2.39 17.19
C ALA A 36 -22.83 -3.46 16.66
N GLY A 37 -21.55 -3.13 16.56
CA GLY A 37 -20.55 -4.06 16.04
C GLY A 37 -19.20 -3.40 15.75
N LEU A 38 -18.33 -4.20 15.14
CA LEU A 38 -17.01 -3.76 14.69
C LEU A 38 -17.09 -3.30 13.24
N TYR A 39 -16.53 -2.14 12.97
CA TYR A 39 -16.48 -1.51 11.67
C TYR A 39 -15.08 -0.98 11.40
N SER A 40 -14.72 -0.89 10.14
CA SER A 40 -13.50 -0.21 9.69
C SER A 40 -13.81 1.20 9.23
N LEU A 41 -12.79 2.05 9.26
CA LEU A 41 -12.83 3.42 8.76
C LEU A 41 -11.87 3.57 7.58
N LYS A 42 -12.23 4.42 6.62
CA LYS A 42 -11.33 4.86 5.56
C LYS A 42 -11.48 6.35 5.32
N LEU A 43 -10.37 6.98 4.97
CA LEU A 43 -10.27 8.41 4.74
C LEU A 43 -10.05 8.68 3.26
N THR A 44 -10.85 9.59 2.69
CA THR A 44 -10.57 10.19 1.38
C THR A 44 -9.85 11.50 1.61
N TYR A 45 -8.58 11.57 1.26
CA TYR A 45 -7.74 12.72 1.57
C TYR A 45 -6.77 13.05 0.43
N GLN A 46 -6.22 14.25 0.52
CA GLN A 46 -5.09 14.71 -0.28
C GLN A 46 -4.10 15.40 0.66
N ALA A 47 -2.80 15.09 0.52
CA ALA A 47 -1.76 15.78 1.25
C ALA A 47 -1.69 17.25 0.82
N LEU A 48 -1.58 18.16 1.78
CA LEU A 48 -1.29 19.57 1.52
C LEU A 48 0.23 19.81 1.59
N PRO A 49 0.73 20.88 0.94
CA PRO A 49 2.13 21.24 1.05
C PRO A 49 2.58 21.36 2.52
N GLY A 50 3.68 20.70 2.87
CA GLY A 50 4.18 20.61 4.24
C GLY A 50 5.67 20.31 4.29
N LYS A 51 6.12 19.56 5.30
CA LYS A 51 7.52 19.17 5.49
C LYS A 51 7.89 17.88 4.75
N GLY A 52 6.91 17.23 4.09
CA GLY A 52 7.10 15.99 3.32
C GLY A 52 7.08 14.73 4.17
N ALA A 53 6.68 14.81 5.44
CA ALA A 53 6.39 13.62 6.25
C ALA A 53 4.98 13.09 5.94
N ASP A 54 4.70 11.86 6.34
CA ASP A 54 3.36 11.30 6.25
C ASP A 54 2.39 12.05 7.17
N ILE A 55 1.12 12.01 6.80
CA ILE A 55 0.04 12.65 7.54
C ILE A 55 -0.35 11.75 8.69
N GLU A 56 -0.51 12.30 9.89
CA GLU A 56 -0.94 11.54 11.06
C GLU A 56 -2.21 12.13 11.67
N PHE A 57 -3.18 11.26 11.93
CA PHE A 57 -4.40 11.59 12.65
C PHE A 57 -4.60 10.70 13.87
N ALA A 58 -5.09 11.30 14.93
CA ALA A 58 -5.62 10.60 16.08
C ALA A 58 -7.14 10.48 15.98
N VAL A 59 -7.68 9.32 16.40
CA VAL A 59 -9.10 9.00 16.36
C VAL A 59 -9.64 8.83 17.77
N ASP A 60 -10.71 9.56 18.11
CA ASP A 60 -11.49 9.32 19.32
C ASP A 60 -12.93 8.98 18.92
N LEU A 61 -13.51 7.99 19.61
CA LEU A 61 -14.91 7.60 19.47
C LEU A 61 -15.69 7.93 20.75
N ASN A 62 -16.81 8.62 20.61
CA ASN A 62 -17.68 8.99 21.73
C ASN A 62 -16.91 9.66 22.88
N GLY A 63 -15.87 10.47 22.51
CA GLY A 63 -15.07 11.25 23.46
C GLY A 63 -13.92 10.47 24.13
N SER A 64 -13.62 9.23 23.69
CA SER A 64 -12.50 8.45 24.24
C SER A 64 -11.68 7.77 23.14
N ARG A 65 -10.36 7.59 23.41
CA ARG A 65 -9.47 6.82 22.53
C ARG A 65 -9.80 5.33 22.65
N PRO A 66 -10.17 4.65 21.53
CA PRO A 66 -10.63 3.25 21.61
C PRO A 66 -9.47 2.26 21.93
N PHE A 67 -8.27 2.54 21.47
CA PHE A 67 -7.03 1.78 21.69
C PHE A 67 -5.84 2.68 21.45
N THR A 68 -4.66 2.28 21.88
CA THR A 68 -3.44 3.13 21.86
C THR A 68 -3.08 3.60 20.45
N GLU A 69 -3.07 2.67 19.48
CA GLU A 69 -2.67 2.91 18.09
C GLU A 69 -3.62 3.85 17.36
N ALA A 70 -4.86 4.00 17.84
CA ALA A 70 -5.78 5.01 17.32
C ALA A 70 -5.32 6.46 17.57
N GLY A 71 -4.25 6.63 18.36
CA GLY A 71 -3.60 7.92 18.58
C GLY A 71 -2.66 8.37 17.48
N ASP A 72 -2.35 7.49 16.53
CA ASP A 72 -1.26 7.68 15.59
C ASP A 72 -1.52 6.89 14.28
N ILE A 73 -2.62 7.24 13.60
CA ILE A 73 -2.97 6.64 12.31
C ILE A 73 -2.25 7.41 11.21
N VAL A 74 -1.42 6.70 10.44
CA VAL A 74 -0.60 7.29 9.38
C VAL A 74 -1.26 7.10 8.03
N PHE A 75 -1.27 8.17 7.23
CA PHE A 75 -1.72 8.21 5.84
C PHE A 75 -0.57 8.65 4.95
N SER A 76 -0.27 7.85 3.94
CA SER A 76 0.90 8.04 3.08
C SER A 76 0.77 9.27 2.18
N ARG A 77 1.90 9.94 1.92
CA ARG A 77 2.03 10.81 0.76
C ARG A 77 2.28 9.96 -0.48
N ILE A 78 1.88 10.46 -1.63
CA ILE A 78 2.12 9.80 -2.91
C ILE A 78 3.28 10.50 -3.60
N TRP A 79 4.22 9.71 -4.09
CA TRP A 79 5.42 10.19 -4.76
C TRP A 79 5.52 9.62 -6.17
N ARG A 80 6.09 10.35 -7.09
CA ARG A 80 6.51 9.84 -8.40
C ARG A 80 7.95 10.29 -8.69
N ASP A 81 8.58 9.65 -9.64
CA ASP A 81 9.83 10.16 -10.18
C ASP A 81 9.58 11.47 -10.94
N ASP A 82 10.51 12.44 -10.79
CA ASP A 82 10.51 13.66 -11.60
C ASP A 82 11.04 13.35 -13.00
N LEU A 83 10.25 12.56 -13.72
CA LEU A 83 10.60 12.00 -15.02
C LEU A 83 9.30 11.70 -15.78
N GLU A 84 9.25 12.04 -17.06
CA GLU A 84 8.10 11.66 -17.90
C GLU A 84 8.15 10.15 -18.21
N PRO A 85 7.02 9.49 -18.49
CA PRO A 85 6.94 8.04 -18.67
C PRO A 85 7.92 7.46 -19.70
N ASP A 86 8.11 8.13 -20.83
CA ASP A 86 8.99 7.69 -21.92
C ASP A 86 10.37 8.37 -21.90
N GLU A 87 10.62 9.24 -20.94
CA GLU A 87 11.90 9.94 -20.83
C GLU A 87 12.98 9.00 -20.27
N PRO A 88 14.16 8.90 -20.91
CA PRO A 88 15.25 8.10 -20.40
C PRO A 88 15.82 8.71 -19.11
N PHE A 89 16.39 7.88 -18.25
CA PHE A 89 17.14 8.38 -17.10
C PHE A 89 18.24 9.33 -17.55
N ALA A 90 18.42 10.45 -16.86
CA ALA A 90 19.56 11.32 -17.04
C ALA A 90 20.86 10.54 -16.79
N VAL A 91 21.94 10.93 -17.44
CA VAL A 91 23.24 10.25 -17.29
C VAL A 91 24.31 11.20 -16.77
N ASP A 92 25.23 10.64 -15.98
CA ASP A 92 26.41 11.37 -15.51
C ASP A 92 27.49 11.51 -16.62
N SER A 93 28.61 12.15 -16.30
CA SER A 93 29.69 12.40 -17.25
C SER A 93 30.37 11.15 -17.81
N ILE A 94 30.18 9.98 -17.21
CA ILE A 94 30.73 8.70 -17.66
C ILE A 94 29.62 7.75 -18.18
N GLY A 95 28.40 8.27 -18.29
CA GLY A 95 27.26 7.58 -18.92
C GLY A 95 26.45 6.66 -18.00
N ASN A 96 26.61 6.75 -16.67
CA ASN A 96 25.75 6.02 -15.73
C ASN A 96 24.41 6.73 -15.57
N ASP A 97 23.34 5.94 -15.43
CA ASP A 97 22.03 6.46 -15.13
C ASP A 97 22.00 7.08 -13.73
N ILE A 98 21.42 8.28 -13.64
CA ILE A 98 21.17 9.01 -12.41
C ILE A 98 19.76 8.66 -11.94
N VAL A 99 19.59 8.44 -10.63
CA VAL A 99 18.26 8.29 -10.02
C VAL A 99 17.53 9.63 -10.10
N PRO A 100 16.32 9.69 -10.62
CA PRO A 100 15.55 10.93 -10.62
C PRO A 100 15.18 11.33 -9.20
N ASP A 101 14.97 12.61 -8.99
CA ASP A 101 14.39 13.13 -7.77
C ASP A 101 12.92 12.66 -7.65
N LYS A 102 12.40 12.64 -6.43
CA LYS A 102 10.98 12.36 -6.19
C LYS A 102 10.20 13.67 -6.05
N VAL A 103 9.06 13.73 -6.69
CA VAL A 103 8.08 14.81 -6.54
C VAL A 103 6.78 14.28 -5.97
N GLU A 104 6.15 15.07 -5.13
CA GLU A 104 4.87 14.70 -4.53
C GLU A 104 3.73 14.81 -5.54
N VAL A 105 2.83 13.84 -5.49
CA VAL A 105 1.61 13.81 -6.31
C VAL A 105 0.44 14.34 -5.48
N ALA A 106 -0.01 15.55 -5.80
CA ALA A 106 -1.16 16.15 -5.14
C ALA A 106 -2.46 15.65 -5.79
N ARG A 107 -3.05 14.59 -5.22
CA ARG A 107 -4.35 14.06 -5.62
C ARG A 107 -5.09 13.44 -4.46
N TYR A 108 -6.41 13.37 -4.56
CA TYR A 108 -7.20 12.62 -3.60
C TYR A 108 -6.94 11.11 -3.76
N THR A 109 -6.76 10.46 -2.61
CA THR A 109 -6.67 9.01 -2.47
C THR A 109 -7.57 8.55 -1.33
N GLU A 110 -7.85 7.27 -1.27
CA GLU A 110 -8.64 6.65 -0.22
C GLU A 110 -7.80 5.56 0.45
N GLU A 111 -7.60 5.68 1.76
CA GLU A 111 -6.86 4.69 2.54
C GLU A 111 -7.65 4.26 3.78
N PRO A 112 -7.62 2.96 4.13
CA PRO A 112 -8.18 2.46 5.38
C PRO A 112 -7.32 2.91 6.56
N PHE A 113 -7.93 2.98 7.74
CA PHE A 113 -7.23 3.16 8.99
C PHE A 113 -6.57 1.85 9.37
N ARG A 114 -5.25 1.79 9.27
CA ARG A 114 -4.45 0.58 9.47
C ARG A 114 -3.16 0.83 10.25
N ASP A 115 -2.48 -0.24 10.61
CA ASP A 115 -1.21 -0.19 11.30
C ASP A 115 -0.15 0.54 10.45
N LYS A 116 0.48 1.54 11.04
CA LYS A 116 1.50 2.40 10.41
C LYS A 116 2.80 1.64 10.09
N GLU A 117 3.10 0.62 10.87
CA GLU A 117 4.33 -0.17 10.73
C GLU A 117 4.14 -1.34 9.76
N GLY A 118 2.90 -1.55 9.30
CA GLY A 118 2.55 -2.63 8.38
C GLY A 118 2.80 -4.01 8.97
N LEU A 119 2.71 -4.13 10.32
CA LEU A 119 2.82 -5.41 11.01
C LEU A 119 1.50 -6.20 10.93
N TYR A 120 0.40 -5.52 10.67
CA TYR A 120 -0.93 -6.09 10.47
C TYR A 120 -1.47 -5.68 9.11
N ASP A 121 -1.95 -6.65 8.34
CA ASP A 121 -2.46 -6.40 6.97
C ASP A 121 -3.87 -5.84 6.97
N ALA A 122 -4.69 -6.20 7.98
CA ALA A 122 -6.08 -5.81 8.05
C ALA A 122 -6.25 -4.39 8.61
N PRO A 123 -7.28 -3.65 8.14
CA PRO A 123 -7.66 -2.38 8.74
C PRO A 123 -8.04 -2.52 10.21
N TYR A 124 -7.82 -1.45 10.98
CA TYR A 124 -8.28 -1.38 12.36
C TYR A 124 -9.80 -1.51 12.47
N LEU A 125 -10.24 -2.23 13.48
CA LEU A 125 -11.64 -2.43 13.81
C LEU A 125 -12.04 -1.55 15.01
N PHE A 126 -13.03 -0.70 14.80
CA PHE A 126 -13.59 0.20 15.80
C PHE A 126 -14.97 -0.31 16.23
N TYR A 127 -15.24 -0.39 17.52
CA TYR A 127 -16.54 -0.77 18.01
C TYR A 127 -17.48 0.43 18.07
N PHE A 128 -18.63 0.30 17.42
CA PHE A 128 -19.71 1.30 17.43
C PHE A 128 -20.95 0.74 18.11
N ASP A 129 -21.57 1.55 18.95
CA ASP A 129 -22.89 1.25 19.46
C ASP A 129 -23.96 1.48 18.38
N LYS A 130 -25.11 0.80 18.54
CA LYS A 130 -26.26 1.09 17.69
C LYS A 130 -26.79 2.49 18.00
N GLY A 131 -27.06 3.29 16.95
CA GLY A 131 -27.58 4.63 17.05
C GLY A 131 -26.48 5.67 16.79
N GLU A 132 -26.63 6.83 17.42
CA GLU A 132 -25.72 7.94 17.23
C GLU A 132 -24.36 7.69 17.87
N ASN A 133 -23.29 7.90 17.08
CA ASN A 133 -21.90 7.89 17.54
C ASN A 133 -21.16 9.10 17.02
N VAL A 134 -20.14 9.54 17.74
CA VAL A 134 -19.30 10.67 17.37
C VAL A 134 -17.89 10.18 17.08
N ILE A 135 -17.38 10.47 15.89
CA ILE A 135 -15.99 10.23 15.48
C ILE A 135 -15.27 11.56 15.46
N ARG A 136 -14.19 11.70 16.21
CA ARG A 136 -13.29 12.85 16.15
C ARG A 136 -11.98 12.46 15.52
N LEU A 137 -11.54 13.22 14.51
CA LEU A 137 -10.18 13.19 13.99
C LEU A 137 -9.43 14.43 14.47
N THR A 138 -8.25 14.23 15.03
CA THR A 138 -7.33 15.28 15.43
C THR A 138 -6.06 15.18 14.62
N GLY A 139 -5.62 16.24 13.94
CA GLY A 139 -4.37 16.29 13.19
C GLY A 139 -3.19 16.21 14.15
N VAL A 140 -2.33 15.21 13.99
CA VAL A 140 -1.12 15.00 14.82
C VAL A 140 0.10 15.58 14.13
N ARG A 141 0.22 15.32 12.83
CA ARG A 141 1.36 15.77 12.04
C ARG A 141 0.93 16.04 10.59
N GLU A 142 1.54 17.06 9.99
CA GLU A 142 1.32 17.51 8.62
C GLU A 142 -0.12 18.02 8.37
N CYS A 143 -0.33 18.55 7.17
CA CYS A 143 -1.59 19.14 6.75
C CYS A 143 -2.26 18.27 5.69
N ALA A 144 -3.59 18.23 5.71
CA ALA A 144 -4.36 17.45 4.76
C ALA A 144 -5.67 18.11 4.38
N ALA A 145 -6.11 17.88 3.14
CA ALA A 145 -7.47 18.12 2.69
C ALA A 145 -8.25 16.81 2.79
N VAL A 146 -9.29 16.78 3.60
CA VAL A 146 -10.12 15.58 3.81
C VAL A 146 -11.47 15.80 3.14
N ALA A 147 -11.76 14.98 2.13
CA ALA A 147 -13.00 15.01 1.37
C ALA A 147 -14.04 14.01 1.86
N GLY A 148 -13.65 13.02 2.67
CA GLY A 148 -14.59 12.03 3.17
C GLY A 148 -14.03 11.14 4.27
N LEU A 149 -14.91 10.70 5.16
CA LEU A 149 -14.67 9.66 6.15
C LEU A 149 -15.78 8.63 5.97
N THR A 150 -15.40 7.40 5.65
CA THR A 150 -16.33 6.31 5.38
C THR A 150 -16.24 5.25 6.47
N LEU A 151 -17.38 4.89 7.03
CA LEU A 151 -17.57 3.77 7.94
C LEU A 151 -18.06 2.57 7.12
N TYR A 152 -17.43 1.40 7.25
CA TYR A 152 -17.82 0.21 6.50
C TYR A 152 -17.57 -1.08 7.29
N GLU A 153 -18.28 -2.12 6.94
CA GLU A 153 -17.99 -3.48 7.41
C GLU A 153 -16.90 -4.09 6.52
N GLU A 154 -15.83 -4.57 7.13
CA GLU A 154 -14.77 -5.24 6.40
C GLU A 154 -15.28 -6.54 5.78
N LYS A 155 -15.04 -6.70 4.49
CA LYS A 155 -15.37 -7.92 3.76
C LYS A 155 -14.09 -8.73 3.58
N GLN A 156 -14.12 -9.97 4.03
CA GLN A 156 -13.01 -10.88 3.70
C GLN A 156 -12.98 -11.10 2.18
N PRO A 157 -11.82 -11.00 1.56
CA PRO A 157 -11.68 -11.36 0.16
C PRO A 157 -12.18 -12.77 -0.10
N VAL A 158 -12.78 -13.00 -1.26
CA VAL A 158 -13.18 -14.36 -1.68
C VAL A 158 -11.92 -15.16 -2.03
N SER A 159 -12.00 -16.48 -2.02
CA SER A 159 -10.92 -17.32 -2.54
C SER A 159 -10.79 -17.17 -4.06
N TYR A 160 -9.60 -17.51 -4.63
CA TYR A 160 -9.44 -17.54 -6.07
C TYR A 160 -10.45 -18.47 -6.76
N ALA A 161 -10.79 -19.60 -6.12
CA ALA A 161 -11.77 -20.55 -6.67
C ALA A 161 -13.18 -19.91 -6.81
N GLU A 162 -13.60 -19.10 -5.85
CA GLU A 162 -14.85 -18.36 -5.90
C GLU A 162 -14.81 -17.23 -6.92
N TYR A 163 -13.71 -16.46 -6.96
CA TYR A 163 -13.48 -15.45 -7.99
C TYR A 163 -13.52 -16.07 -9.39
N ALA A 164 -12.75 -17.15 -9.61
CA ALA A 164 -12.67 -17.85 -10.89
C ALA A 164 -14.03 -18.39 -11.37
N ALA A 165 -14.85 -18.87 -10.44
CA ALA A 165 -16.21 -19.30 -10.75
C ALA A 165 -17.13 -18.14 -11.12
N ALA A 166 -16.99 -17.00 -10.43
CA ALA A 166 -17.81 -15.81 -10.69
C ALA A 166 -17.52 -15.15 -12.04
N VAL A 167 -16.24 -15.16 -12.49
CA VAL A 167 -15.81 -14.57 -13.77
C VAL A 167 -15.70 -15.61 -14.90
N ASP A 168 -16.11 -16.87 -14.69
CA ASP A 168 -16.11 -17.97 -15.66
C ASP A 168 -14.74 -18.20 -16.33
N THR A 169 -13.69 -18.27 -15.53
CA THR A 169 -12.33 -18.49 -16.05
C THR A 169 -12.19 -19.84 -16.78
N ALA A 170 -13.08 -20.80 -16.52
CA ALA A 170 -13.07 -22.07 -17.21
C ALA A 170 -13.38 -21.92 -18.72
N ALA A 171 -14.24 -20.98 -19.08
CA ALA A 171 -14.55 -20.67 -20.49
C ALA A 171 -13.37 -20.05 -21.24
N ALA A 172 -12.47 -19.37 -20.50
CA ALA A 172 -11.28 -18.73 -21.05
C ALA A 172 -10.07 -19.68 -21.12
N ALA A 173 -10.10 -20.78 -20.39
CA ALA A 173 -8.99 -21.74 -20.35
C ALA A 173 -8.67 -22.27 -21.76
N GLY A 174 -7.44 -22.00 -22.20
CA GLY A 174 -6.99 -22.40 -23.55
C GLY A 174 -7.21 -21.35 -24.65
N GLN A 175 -7.85 -20.22 -24.36
CA GLN A 175 -7.91 -19.08 -25.30
C GLN A 175 -6.65 -18.22 -25.12
N THR A 176 -5.90 -18.04 -26.20
CA THR A 176 -4.69 -17.21 -26.22
C THR A 176 -4.85 -16.13 -27.27
N ILE A 177 -4.69 -14.86 -26.87
CA ILE A 177 -4.75 -13.71 -27.77
C ILE A 177 -3.38 -13.30 -28.31
N GLY A 178 -2.30 -14.00 -27.89
CA GLY A 178 -0.94 -13.73 -28.36
C GLY A 178 -0.36 -12.39 -27.85
N TYR A 179 -0.97 -11.79 -26.83
CA TYR A 179 -0.50 -10.54 -26.23
C TYR A 179 0.49 -10.84 -25.11
N ALA A 180 1.60 -10.11 -25.08
CA ALA A 180 2.53 -10.06 -23.98
C ALA A 180 3.19 -8.67 -23.96
N GLN A 181 3.14 -7.98 -22.84
CA GLN A 181 3.78 -6.69 -22.63
C GLN A 181 4.63 -6.75 -21.36
N ASN A 182 5.84 -6.22 -21.44
CA ASN A 182 6.73 -6.06 -20.31
C ASN A 182 6.67 -4.62 -19.79
N TYR A 183 6.50 -4.49 -18.49
CA TYR A 183 6.60 -3.23 -17.77
C TYR A 183 7.85 -3.28 -16.88
N GLN A 184 8.69 -2.27 -16.99
CA GLN A 184 9.95 -2.21 -16.25
C GLN A 184 9.67 -1.80 -14.79
N ALA A 185 10.17 -2.60 -13.85
CA ALA A 185 9.89 -2.38 -12.42
C ALA A 185 10.43 -1.04 -11.93
N GLU A 186 11.58 -0.60 -12.44
CA GLU A 186 12.21 0.68 -12.11
C GLU A 186 11.48 1.90 -12.70
N ARG A 187 10.39 1.67 -13.44
CA ARG A 187 9.51 2.67 -14.04
C ARG A 187 8.12 2.65 -13.42
N ALA A 188 8.03 2.42 -12.12
CA ALA A 188 6.75 2.55 -11.44
C ALA A 188 6.26 4.00 -11.50
N ASP A 189 4.95 4.17 -11.63
CA ASP A 189 4.33 5.49 -11.79
C ASP A 189 4.21 6.22 -10.45
N GLU A 190 3.94 5.47 -9.37
CA GLU A 190 3.77 6.04 -8.03
C GLU A 190 4.39 5.16 -6.96
N TYR A 191 4.71 5.79 -5.83
CA TYR A 191 5.34 5.17 -4.67
C TYR A 191 4.76 5.73 -3.36
N SER A 192 4.72 4.89 -2.33
CA SER A 192 4.36 5.32 -0.97
C SER A 192 5.46 6.10 -0.25
N THR A 193 6.68 6.09 -0.75
CA THR A 193 7.82 6.69 -0.06
C THR A 193 8.93 7.12 -1.01
N THR A 194 9.68 8.14 -0.63
CA THR A 194 10.83 8.63 -1.41
C THR A 194 12.05 7.71 -1.40
N VAL A 195 12.13 6.75 -0.45
CA VAL A 195 13.27 5.82 -0.37
C VAL A 195 13.16 4.67 -1.36
N LEU A 196 11.97 4.44 -1.92
CA LEU A 196 11.76 3.43 -2.96
C LEU A 196 12.13 3.99 -4.31
N THR A 197 13.35 3.70 -4.76
CA THR A 197 13.94 4.26 -5.97
C THR A 197 14.42 3.19 -6.93
N ALA A 198 14.56 3.56 -8.20
CA ALA A 198 15.21 2.74 -9.21
C ALA A 198 16.65 2.38 -8.79
N THR A 199 16.97 1.10 -8.81
CA THR A 199 18.30 0.57 -8.49
C THR A 199 18.87 -0.22 -9.66
N TYR A 200 19.94 -0.98 -9.47
CA TYR A 200 20.58 -1.72 -10.55
C TYR A 200 21.11 -3.08 -10.12
N ASP A 201 21.09 -4.05 -11.03
CA ASP A 201 21.85 -5.28 -10.93
C ASP A 201 22.74 -5.43 -12.16
N ARG A 202 24.07 -5.46 -11.94
CA ARG A 202 25.08 -5.71 -12.98
C ARG A 202 25.55 -7.18 -12.97
N GLY A 203 25.10 -7.95 -12.00
CA GLY A 203 25.54 -9.33 -11.80
C GLY A 203 24.86 -10.32 -12.73
N SER A 204 23.85 -9.89 -13.48
CA SER A 204 23.07 -10.77 -14.35
C SER A 204 22.72 -10.07 -15.67
N ALA A 205 22.96 -10.76 -16.78
CA ALA A 205 22.45 -10.35 -18.09
C ALA A 205 20.94 -10.59 -18.25
N ALA A 206 20.28 -11.16 -17.24
CA ALA A 206 18.85 -11.36 -17.24
C ALA A 206 18.07 -10.08 -16.91
N THR A 207 18.70 -9.01 -16.41
CA THR A 207 18.08 -7.70 -16.19
C THR A 207 18.22 -6.80 -17.41
N GLU A 208 17.20 -6.04 -17.71
CA GLU A 208 17.18 -5.10 -18.84
C GLU A 208 16.75 -3.71 -18.33
N PRO A 209 17.40 -2.63 -18.79
CA PRO A 209 18.58 -2.59 -19.66
C PRO A 209 19.85 -3.11 -18.97
N SER A 210 20.75 -3.73 -19.71
CA SER A 210 22.03 -4.23 -19.19
C SER A 210 23.21 -3.59 -19.90
N SER A 211 24.28 -3.30 -19.15
CA SER A 211 25.54 -2.79 -19.71
C SER A 211 26.75 -3.32 -18.93
N PRO A 212 27.80 -3.77 -19.61
CA PRO A 212 29.04 -4.21 -18.95
C PRO A 212 29.89 -3.03 -18.44
N SER A 213 29.71 -1.83 -18.97
CA SER A 213 30.62 -0.68 -18.74
C SER A 213 30.02 0.44 -17.90
N VAL A 214 28.69 0.62 -17.95
CA VAL A 214 28.00 1.71 -17.24
C VAL A 214 26.89 1.15 -16.37
N ILE A 215 26.47 1.92 -15.37
CA ILE A 215 25.32 1.59 -14.53
C ILE A 215 24.04 1.93 -15.30
N ARG A 216 23.16 0.92 -15.44
CA ARG A 216 21.81 1.10 -15.92
C ARG A 216 20.83 0.81 -14.79
N ARG A 217 19.84 1.67 -14.58
CA ARG A 217 18.74 1.41 -13.66
C ARG A 217 17.84 0.38 -14.32
N ASN A 218 17.71 -0.78 -13.69
CA ASN A 218 17.04 -1.95 -14.29
C ASN A 218 16.32 -2.82 -13.25
N THR A 219 16.16 -2.30 -12.05
CA THR A 219 15.46 -2.97 -10.94
C THR A 219 14.82 -1.95 -10.01
N LEU A 220 13.81 -2.36 -9.27
CA LEU A 220 13.23 -1.60 -8.17
C LEU A 220 13.41 -2.37 -6.87
N GLY A 221 13.67 -1.68 -5.75
CA GLY A 221 13.66 -2.27 -4.42
C GLY A 221 15.02 -2.40 -3.76
N GLY A 222 15.50 -3.63 -3.55
CA GLY A 222 16.65 -3.90 -2.69
C GLY A 222 16.33 -3.58 -1.22
N SER A 223 17.30 -3.01 -0.48
CA SER A 223 17.12 -2.62 0.92
C SER A 223 16.12 -1.47 1.13
N GLY A 224 15.79 -0.73 0.06
CA GLY A 224 14.82 0.36 0.12
C GLY A 224 13.36 -0.10 0.12
N TRP A 225 13.08 -1.39 -0.18
CA TRP A 225 11.72 -1.96 -0.23
C TRP A 225 11.58 -3.11 0.76
N ALA A 226 11.69 -2.81 2.04
CA ALA A 226 11.81 -3.80 3.11
C ALA A 226 10.81 -3.62 4.25
N TYR A 227 10.18 -2.45 4.37
CA TYR A 227 9.28 -2.15 5.47
C TYR A 227 7.82 -2.41 5.07
N GLY A 228 7.03 -2.95 5.99
CA GLY A 228 5.60 -3.17 5.82
C GLY A 228 4.88 -1.89 5.39
N GLY A 229 3.87 -2.00 4.56
CA GLY A 229 3.11 -0.88 4.03
C GLY A 229 3.79 -0.10 2.89
N GLN A 230 5.06 -0.37 2.56
CA GLN A 230 5.70 0.24 1.38
C GLN A 230 5.16 -0.35 0.09
N TRP A 231 4.67 0.50 -0.80
CA TRP A 231 4.13 0.07 -2.08
C TRP A 231 4.67 0.86 -3.27
N ALA A 232 4.63 0.22 -4.42
CA ALA A 232 4.82 0.84 -5.73
C ALA A 232 3.68 0.44 -6.67
N LYS A 233 3.32 1.33 -7.59
CA LYS A 233 2.20 1.20 -8.51
C LYS A 233 2.65 1.38 -9.95
N TRP A 234 2.12 0.54 -10.83
CA TRP A 234 2.31 0.60 -12.29
C TRP A 234 0.96 0.68 -12.96
N THR A 235 0.81 1.61 -13.89
CA THR A 235 -0.34 1.68 -14.78
C THR A 235 -0.03 0.87 -16.03
N ILE A 236 -0.85 -0.12 -16.31
CA ILE A 236 -0.71 -1.01 -17.47
C ILE A 236 -1.83 -0.77 -18.48
N GLU A 237 -1.55 -0.98 -19.75
CA GLU A 237 -2.55 -0.87 -20.83
C GLU A 237 -2.99 -2.26 -21.29
N VAL A 238 -4.28 -2.51 -21.26
CA VAL A 238 -4.91 -3.76 -21.70
C VAL A 238 -5.61 -3.53 -23.03
N PRO A 239 -5.24 -4.25 -24.12
CA PRO A 239 -5.72 -3.95 -25.47
C PRO A 239 -7.19 -4.35 -25.73
N GLN A 240 -7.70 -5.30 -24.99
CA GLN A 240 -9.08 -5.81 -25.11
C GLN A 240 -9.56 -6.51 -23.84
N ASP A 241 -10.86 -6.57 -23.66
CA ASP A 241 -11.46 -7.36 -22.58
C ASP A 241 -11.02 -8.83 -22.67
N GLY A 242 -10.64 -9.40 -21.55
CA GLY A 242 -10.21 -10.79 -21.52
C GLY A 242 -9.54 -11.25 -20.25
N TYR A 243 -8.99 -12.45 -20.31
CA TYR A 243 -8.28 -13.06 -19.20
C TYR A 243 -6.77 -12.98 -19.40
N TYR A 244 -6.12 -12.42 -18.41
CA TYR A 244 -4.69 -12.16 -18.44
C TYR A 244 -3.99 -12.90 -17.31
N LYS A 245 -2.72 -13.21 -17.50
CA LYS A 245 -1.82 -13.67 -16.45
C LYS A 245 -0.83 -12.57 -16.13
N ILE A 246 -0.52 -12.42 -14.87
CA ILE A 246 0.49 -11.48 -14.39
C ILE A 246 1.70 -12.29 -13.92
N ALA A 247 2.87 -11.95 -14.45
CA ALA A 247 4.13 -12.57 -14.05
C ALA A 247 5.10 -11.50 -13.55
N LEU A 248 5.74 -11.76 -12.43
CA LEU A 248 6.70 -10.87 -11.79
C LEU A 248 8.09 -11.46 -11.91
N LYS A 249 9.04 -10.68 -12.41
CA LYS A 249 10.44 -11.01 -12.40
C LYS A 249 11.08 -10.48 -11.13
N TYR A 250 11.57 -11.38 -10.29
CA TYR A 250 12.05 -11.03 -8.96
C TYR A 250 13.39 -11.69 -8.62
N LYS A 251 14.05 -11.16 -7.62
CA LYS A 251 15.22 -11.73 -6.96
C LYS A 251 15.14 -11.43 -5.48
N GLN A 252 15.07 -12.47 -4.66
CA GLN A 252 15.09 -12.34 -3.21
C GLN A 252 16.34 -13.05 -2.67
N ASN A 253 17.42 -12.32 -2.43
CA ASN A 253 18.70 -12.86 -1.97
C ASN A 253 19.14 -12.38 -0.59
N PHE A 254 18.23 -11.74 0.16
CA PHE A 254 18.53 -11.21 1.50
C PHE A 254 18.26 -12.24 2.60
N VAL A 255 17.14 -12.96 2.52
CA VAL A 255 16.68 -13.83 3.62
C VAL A 255 16.77 -15.29 3.19
N ARG A 256 17.95 -15.88 3.38
CA ARG A 256 18.23 -17.25 2.97
C ARG A 256 17.36 -18.26 3.72
N GLY A 257 16.71 -19.15 2.96
CA GLY A 257 15.86 -20.21 3.49
C GLY A 257 14.46 -19.76 3.88
N LEU A 258 14.13 -18.47 3.66
CA LEU A 258 12.81 -17.92 3.87
C LEU A 258 12.25 -17.33 2.57
N TYR A 259 11.12 -16.67 2.66
CA TYR A 259 10.50 -15.91 1.58
C TYR A 259 10.18 -14.49 2.07
N THR A 260 9.96 -13.59 1.15
CA THR A 260 9.33 -12.30 1.41
C THR A 260 7.92 -12.30 0.85
N SER A 261 7.02 -11.55 1.46
CA SER A 261 5.62 -11.47 1.07
C SER A 261 5.28 -10.11 0.48
N ARG A 262 4.40 -10.12 -0.49
CA ARG A 262 3.81 -8.91 -1.09
C ARG A 262 2.32 -9.14 -1.30
N SER A 263 1.51 -8.13 -1.06
CA SER A 263 0.17 -8.09 -1.63
C SER A 263 0.20 -7.56 -3.06
N VAL A 264 -0.79 -7.95 -3.84
CA VAL A 264 -0.99 -7.46 -5.21
C VAL A 264 -2.43 -6.99 -5.33
N ALA A 265 -2.61 -5.68 -5.53
CA ALA A 265 -3.91 -5.09 -5.79
C ALA A 265 -4.02 -4.70 -7.26
N ILE A 266 -5.22 -4.83 -7.82
CA ILE A 266 -5.58 -4.40 -9.16
C ILE A 266 -6.67 -3.34 -9.03
N ASP A 267 -6.46 -2.17 -9.60
CA ASP A 267 -7.36 -1.02 -9.49
C ASP A 267 -7.72 -0.65 -8.03
N GLY A 268 -6.74 -0.85 -7.12
CA GLY A 268 -6.88 -0.58 -5.69
C GLY A 268 -7.56 -1.70 -4.88
N GLU A 269 -7.93 -2.83 -5.50
CA GLU A 269 -8.59 -3.95 -4.83
C GLU A 269 -7.75 -5.23 -4.84
N ILE A 270 -7.73 -5.94 -3.71
CA ILE A 270 -7.26 -7.32 -3.62
C ILE A 270 -8.43 -8.21 -4.07
N LEU A 271 -8.39 -8.68 -5.32
CA LEU A 271 -9.52 -9.36 -5.96
C LEU A 271 -9.90 -10.70 -5.28
N PHE A 272 -8.93 -11.36 -4.67
CA PHE A 272 -9.12 -12.61 -3.92
C PHE A 272 -8.00 -12.80 -2.90
N ASP A 273 -8.24 -13.62 -1.88
CA ASP A 273 -7.42 -13.77 -0.67
C ASP A 273 -5.94 -14.09 -0.97
N GLU A 274 -5.67 -14.96 -1.93
CA GLU A 274 -4.31 -15.37 -2.28
C GLU A 274 -3.43 -14.24 -2.82
N LEU A 275 -4.02 -13.11 -3.25
CA LEU A 275 -3.28 -11.90 -3.62
C LEU A 275 -2.87 -11.06 -2.41
N GLY A 276 -3.48 -11.26 -1.26
CA GLY A 276 -3.08 -10.60 -0.02
C GLY A 276 -1.69 -11.01 0.45
N THR A 277 -1.24 -12.23 0.10
CA THR A 277 0.07 -12.75 0.53
C THR A 277 0.74 -13.58 -0.56
N VAL A 278 1.34 -12.92 -1.53
CA VAL A 278 2.15 -13.56 -2.57
C VAL A 278 3.57 -13.76 -2.06
N LYS A 279 4.03 -15.02 -2.02
CA LYS A 279 5.35 -15.41 -1.48
C LYS A 279 6.43 -15.42 -2.56
N PHE A 280 7.57 -14.81 -2.25
CA PHE A 280 8.77 -14.78 -3.09
C PHE A 280 9.91 -15.51 -2.37
N PRO A 281 10.15 -16.79 -2.69
CA PRO A 281 11.20 -17.60 -2.07
C PRO A 281 12.61 -17.04 -2.32
N TYR A 282 13.53 -17.42 -1.44
CA TYR A 282 14.94 -17.08 -1.61
C TYR A 282 15.51 -17.63 -2.91
N SER A 283 16.11 -16.74 -3.70
CA SER A 283 16.88 -17.07 -4.88
C SER A 283 18.03 -16.08 -5.08
N ASN A 284 19.22 -16.58 -5.39
CA ASN A 284 20.35 -15.76 -5.82
C ASN A 284 20.27 -15.33 -7.29
N ASN A 285 19.37 -15.95 -8.04
CA ASN A 285 19.15 -15.67 -9.45
C ASN A 285 17.83 -14.90 -9.62
N TRP A 286 17.71 -14.20 -10.74
CA TRP A 286 16.45 -13.66 -11.19
C TRP A 286 15.54 -14.80 -11.65
N GLU A 287 14.33 -14.81 -11.13
CA GLU A 287 13.28 -15.78 -11.44
C GLU A 287 12.04 -15.06 -11.96
N ILE A 288 11.25 -15.74 -12.75
CA ILE A 288 9.94 -15.28 -13.19
C ILE A 288 8.90 -16.12 -12.46
N LYS A 289 8.02 -15.46 -11.74
CA LYS A 289 6.89 -16.08 -11.05
C LYS A 289 5.61 -15.56 -11.68
N THR A 290 4.87 -16.43 -12.35
CA THR A 290 3.46 -16.17 -12.66
C THR A 290 2.66 -16.26 -11.36
N LEU A 291 1.76 -15.33 -11.12
CA LEU A 291 0.88 -15.38 -9.96
C LEU A 291 0.01 -16.61 -10.04
N GLY A 292 -0.03 -17.38 -8.96
CA GLY A 292 -0.69 -18.68 -8.85
C GLY A 292 -0.47 -19.30 -7.47
N ASP A 293 -1.24 -20.32 -7.15
CA ASP A 293 -1.24 -21.02 -5.85
C ASP A 293 -0.46 -22.34 -5.83
N GLY A 294 0.21 -22.68 -6.94
CA GLY A 294 0.92 -23.96 -7.13
C GLY A 294 0.05 -25.05 -7.76
N SER A 295 -1.27 -24.91 -7.80
CA SER A 295 -2.17 -25.78 -8.59
C SER A 295 -2.32 -25.28 -10.03
N GLY A 296 -2.13 -23.97 -10.24
CA GLY A 296 -2.19 -23.32 -11.54
C GLY A 296 -1.91 -21.82 -11.45
N ASP A 297 -1.83 -21.20 -12.63
CA ASP A 297 -1.69 -19.75 -12.74
C ASP A 297 -3.07 -19.07 -12.56
N PHE A 298 -3.09 -17.95 -11.86
CA PHE A 298 -4.28 -17.13 -11.75
C PHE A 298 -4.61 -16.44 -13.07
N LEU A 299 -5.91 -16.39 -13.38
CA LEU A 299 -6.45 -15.67 -14.52
C LEU A 299 -7.21 -14.45 -14.00
N PHE A 300 -6.83 -13.28 -14.47
CA PHE A 300 -7.43 -11.99 -14.12
C PHE A 300 -8.32 -11.53 -15.27
N TYR A 301 -9.60 -11.30 -15.02
CA TYR A 301 -10.45 -10.65 -16.01
C TYR A 301 -10.20 -9.14 -15.96
N LEU A 302 -9.66 -8.61 -17.06
CA LEU A 302 -9.41 -7.18 -17.22
C LEU A 302 -10.15 -6.65 -18.45
N THR A 303 -10.71 -5.47 -18.33
CA THR A 303 -11.34 -4.76 -19.44
C THR A 303 -10.30 -4.06 -20.30
N ALA A 304 -10.65 -3.68 -21.51
CA ALA A 304 -9.77 -2.85 -22.33
C ALA A 304 -9.56 -1.47 -21.70
N GLY A 305 -8.32 -1.02 -21.65
CA GLY A 305 -7.94 0.28 -21.09
C GLY A 305 -6.84 0.18 -20.05
N SER A 306 -6.68 1.24 -19.28
CA SER A 306 -5.69 1.34 -18.22
C SER A 306 -6.14 0.65 -16.96
N HIS A 307 -5.21 -0.11 -16.34
CA HIS A 307 -5.38 -0.73 -15.02
C HIS A 307 -4.16 -0.44 -14.15
N ASP A 308 -4.39 -0.22 -12.88
CA ASP A 308 -3.32 -0.01 -11.89
C ASP A 308 -2.96 -1.33 -11.19
N ILE A 309 -1.68 -1.70 -11.21
CA ILE A 309 -1.14 -2.82 -10.44
C ILE A 309 -0.33 -2.24 -9.28
N THR A 310 -0.77 -2.48 -8.06
CA THR A 310 -0.04 -2.07 -6.85
C THR A 310 0.55 -3.28 -6.16
N ILE A 311 1.84 -3.19 -5.82
CA ILE A 311 2.55 -4.24 -5.06
C ILE A 311 3.03 -3.61 -3.75
N GLU A 312 2.60 -4.20 -2.63
CA GLU A 312 2.91 -3.71 -1.28
C GLU A 312 3.63 -4.76 -0.45
N VAL A 313 4.53 -4.32 0.43
CA VAL A 313 5.20 -5.19 1.43
C VAL A 313 4.21 -5.55 2.52
N VAL A 314 4.01 -6.84 2.73
CA VAL A 314 3.15 -7.37 3.80
C VAL A 314 3.92 -8.42 4.63
N PRO A 315 3.62 -8.58 5.93
CA PRO A 315 4.25 -9.58 6.78
C PRO A 315 3.88 -11.01 6.38
N GLY A 316 2.70 -11.23 5.82
CA GLY A 316 2.19 -12.53 5.43
C GLY A 316 2.19 -13.52 6.60
N ASP A 317 2.64 -14.78 6.38
CA ASP A 317 2.66 -15.82 7.42
C ASP A 317 3.57 -15.48 8.64
N MET A 318 4.38 -14.44 8.55
CA MET A 318 5.17 -13.97 9.70
C MET A 318 4.32 -13.23 10.74
N LEU A 319 3.11 -12.85 10.39
CA LEU A 319 2.20 -12.07 11.23
C LEU A 319 1.98 -12.74 12.60
N GLU A 320 1.69 -14.05 12.64
CA GLU A 320 1.50 -14.79 13.89
C GLU A 320 2.75 -14.78 14.78
N SER A 321 3.93 -14.89 14.14
CA SER A 321 5.21 -14.86 14.88
C SER A 321 5.52 -13.47 15.42
N LEU A 322 5.21 -12.42 14.66
CA LEU A 322 5.38 -11.03 15.09
C LEU A 322 4.44 -10.72 16.26
N ALA A 323 3.15 -11.05 16.15
CA ALA A 323 2.17 -10.87 17.22
C ALA A 323 2.55 -11.61 18.51
N ALA A 324 3.11 -12.83 18.38
CA ALA A 324 3.61 -13.57 19.55
C ALA A 324 4.83 -12.91 20.19
N LEU A 325 5.73 -12.30 19.39
CA LEU A 325 6.88 -11.54 19.89
C LEU A 325 6.44 -10.27 20.63
N ASP A 326 5.48 -9.53 20.08
CA ASP A 326 4.92 -8.33 20.71
C ASP A 326 4.29 -8.66 22.06
N ALA A 327 3.48 -9.71 22.15
CA ALA A 327 2.89 -10.17 23.40
C ALA A 327 3.94 -10.54 24.47
N VAL A 328 5.07 -11.14 24.07
CA VAL A 328 6.19 -11.43 24.97
C VAL A 328 6.91 -10.15 25.39
N TRP A 329 7.07 -9.19 24.47
CA TRP A 329 7.73 -7.92 24.75
C TRP A 329 6.93 -7.07 25.75
N GLU A 330 5.60 -7.00 25.60
CA GLU A 330 4.71 -6.36 26.59
C GLU A 330 4.85 -6.99 27.97
N GLN A 331 4.80 -8.33 28.05
CA GLN A 331 4.95 -9.04 29.33
C GLN A 331 6.32 -8.78 30.00
N LEU A 332 7.39 -8.67 29.21
CA LEU A 332 8.71 -8.32 29.69
C LEU A 332 8.77 -6.86 30.16
N GLY A 333 8.11 -5.95 29.46
CA GLY A 333 7.97 -4.55 29.85
C GLY A 333 7.27 -4.40 31.19
N ASP A 334 6.12 -5.04 31.36
CA ASP A 334 5.36 -5.10 32.61
C ASP A 334 6.16 -5.67 33.75
N LEU A 335 6.93 -6.73 33.49
CA LEU A 335 7.79 -7.34 34.51
C LEU A 335 8.94 -6.40 34.93
N TYR A 336 9.56 -5.75 33.96
CA TYR A 336 10.62 -4.77 34.18
C TYR A 336 10.12 -3.60 35.03
N GLU A 337 8.97 -3.03 34.73
CA GLU A 337 8.35 -1.94 35.49
C GLU A 337 8.07 -2.38 36.95
N LYS A 338 7.52 -3.58 37.14
CA LYS A 338 7.30 -4.14 38.50
C LYS A 338 8.59 -4.31 39.28
N ILE A 339 9.68 -4.74 38.63
CA ILE A 339 10.99 -4.88 39.28
C ILE A 339 11.55 -3.52 39.66
N VAL A 340 11.50 -2.52 38.76
CA VAL A 340 12.00 -1.17 39.02
C VAL A 340 11.22 -0.47 40.14
N MET A 341 9.90 -0.75 40.25
CA MET A 341 9.09 -0.19 41.33
C MET A 341 9.38 -0.81 42.74
N ILE A 342 10.07 -1.96 42.79
CA ILE A 342 10.44 -2.63 44.04
C ILE A 342 11.84 -2.20 44.56
N THR A 343 12.66 -1.62 43.67
CA THR A 343 14.01 -1.12 44.01
C THR A 343 13.97 0.37 44.25
#